data_592ce88a36327a853b632cd5397c4a7e
#
_entry.id   592ce88a36327a853b632cd5397c4a7e
#
_cell.length_a   1.000
_cell.length_b   1.000
_cell.length_c   1.000
_cell.angle_alpha   90.00
_cell.angle_beta   90.00
_cell.angle_gamma   90.00
#
_symmetry.space_group_name_H-M   'P 1'
#
loop_
_entity.id
_entity.type
_entity.pdbx_description
1 polymer ?
#
loop_
_entity_poly.entity_id
_entity_poly.type
_entity_poly.pdbx_seq_one_letter_code
_entity_poly.pdbx_strand_id
1 'polypeptide(L)'
;PEDFIEMDQDLEGELGIDTVKQAEIMGDVREIFSLPVDEDFILSDHPTLNHFVAYIQKMNGDESENETHSSAQVEHQPTEPQSTIEKMDVTSQTTRRWQVEVEPCPTVAEGIQLEGTIVLTQDNWGVADSLATELHSKGFTVAKIGFEYGVKSVTEQEELSGHTFRADPSNEEQISEICSKITNVTGIVHLAPLSLTGSSWEDTGPSNQINLAAQSWFGLLKGFDSQFSSLDSGLIGSVTALDGRHGNRGERFNSLACAASGVTKSYSMERPDIRCRALDLHPELLVDSDSAAKIIANDMLTAGGEVEIGIDRDNRRWTLVCFAEDLVEKNPA
;
A
#
# COMPACT_ATOMS: atom_id res chain seq x y z
N PRO A 1 -23.16 18.73 -6.95
CA PRO A 1 -24.28 19.34 -7.68
C PRO A 1 -24.16 18.96 -9.15
N GLU A 2 -25.28 18.57 -9.77
CA GLU A 2 -25.35 18.09 -11.16
C GLU A 2 -24.79 19.10 -12.19
N ASP A 3 -24.71 20.37 -11.83
CA ASP A 3 -24.24 21.48 -12.67
C ASP A 3 -22.71 21.52 -12.91
N PHE A 4 -21.94 20.58 -12.34
CA PHE A 4 -20.47 20.54 -12.46
C PHE A 4 -19.94 19.34 -13.23
N ILE A 5 -20.80 18.46 -13.75
CA ILE A 5 -20.39 17.28 -14.48
C ILE A 5 -20.66 17.51 -15.97
N GLU A 6 -19.60 17.58 -16.76
CA GLU A 6 -19.70 17.64 -18.22
C GLU A 6 -19.61 16.22 -18.79
N MET A 7 -20.41 15.92 -19.82
CA MET A 7 -20.54 14.57 -20.37
C MET A 7 -19.27 14.04 -21.04
N ASP A 8 -18.36 14.94 -21.44
CA ASP A 8 -17.09 14.63 -22.10
C ASP A 8 -15.90 14.58 -21.14
N GLN A 9 -16.11 14.86 -19.83
CA GLN A 9 -15.04 14.76 -18.84
C GLN A 9 -14.60 13.31 -18.63
N ASP A 10 -13.29 13.11 -18.50
CA ASP A 10 -12.71 11.81 -18.18
C ASP A 10 -13.07 11.40 -16.76
N LEU A 11 -13.69 10.23 -16.61
CA LEU A 11 -14.21 9.73 -15.34
C LEU A 11 -13.10 9.51 -14.31
N GLU A 12 -11.94 9.04 -14.72
CA GLU A 12 -10.81 8.76 -13.82
C GLU A 12 -9.92 9.99 -13.66
N GLY A 13 -9.49 10.61 -14.77
CA GLY A 13 -8.53 11.70 -14.76
C GLY A 13 -9.08 13.05 -14.29
N GLU A 14 -10.35 13.39 -14.62
CA GLU A 14 -10.92 14.69 -14.31
C GLU A 14 -11.95 14.64 -13.18
N LEU A 15 -12.75 13.57 -13.12
CA LEU A 15 -13.78 13.42 -12.09
C LEU A 15 -13.31 12.60 -10.88
N GLY A 16 -12.13 11.96 -10.95
CA GLY A 16 -11.56 11.16 -9.88
C GLY A 16 -12.36 9.89 -9.54
N ILE A 17 -13.14 9.39 -10.51
CA ILE A 17 -13.92 8.16 -10.35
C ILE A 17 -13.05 6.98 -10.75
N ASP A 18 -12.56 6.25 -9.75
CA ASP A 18 -11.70 5.10 -9.96
C ASP A 18 -12.40 3.95 -10.72
N THR A 19 -11.61 3.02 -11.28
CA THR A 19 -12.09 1.89 -12.08
C THR A 19 -13.10 1.02 -11.34
N VAL A 20 -12.99 0.88 -10.01
CA VAL A 20 -13.94 0.09 -9.19
C VAL A 20 -15.30 0.79 -9.14
N LYS A 21 -15.30 2.10 -8.92
CA LYS A 21 -16.50 2.93 -8.94
C LYS A 21 -17.16 2.96 -10.31
N GLN A 22 -16.38 3.04 -11.38
CA GLN A 22 -16.89 2.95 -12.75
C GLN A 22 -17.57 1.60 -13.01
N ALA A 23 -16.99 0.49 -12.50
CA ALA A 23 -17.58 -0.84 -12.61
C ALA A 23 -18.89 -0.97 -11.79
N GLU A 24 -18.96 -0.37 -10.59
CA GLU A 24 -20.19 -0.29 -9.80
C GLU A 24 -21.28 0.47 -10.55
N ILE A 25 -20.97 1.67 -11.07
CA ILE A 25 -21.90 2.49 -11.86
C ILE A 25 -22.42 1.70 -13.07
N MET A 26 -21.53 1.00 -13.79
CA MET A 26 -21.95 0.18 -14.94
C MET A 26 -22.82 -1.00 -14.50
N GLY A 27 -22.58 -1.59 -13.33
CA GLY A 27 -23.44 -2.61 -12.73
C GLY A 27 -24.86 -2.09 -12.47
N ASP A 28 -24.98 -0.93 -11.83
CA ASP A 28 -26.26 -0.26 -11.56
C ASP A 28 -27.00 0.11 -12.86
N VAL A 29 -26.26 0.64 -13.85
CA VAL A 29 -26.80 0.95 -15.18
C VAL A 29 -27.37 -0.28 -15.87
N ARG A 30 -26.66 -1.41 -15.83
CA ARG A 30 -27.14 -2.68 -16.40
C ARG A 30 -28.42 -3.15 -15.72
N GLU A 31 -28.51 -3.04 -14.41
CA GLU A 31 -29.72 -3.41 -13.65
C GLU A 31 -30.89 -2.50 -14.01
N ILE A 32 -30.69 -1.18 -14.00
CA ILE A 32 -31.76 -0.17 -14.29
C ILE A 32 -32.29 -0.33 -15.71
N PHE A 33 -31.41 -0.51 -16.69
CA PHE A 33 -31.79 -0.61 -18.11
C PHE A 33 -31.99 -2.04 -18.58
N SER A 34 -31.89 -3.04 -17.69
CA SER A 34 -32.03 -4.47 -18.01
C SER A 34 -31.11 -4.94 -19.14
N LEU A 35 -29.90 -4.40 -19.21
CA LEU A 35 -28.94 -4.73 -20.26
C LEU A 35 -28.34 -6.12 -20.04
N PRO A 36 -28.13 -6.91 -21.11
CA PRO A 36 -27.44 -8.19 -20.98
C PRO A 36 -25.99 -8.00 -20.56
N VAL A 37 -25.38 -9.06 -20.01
CA VAL A 37 -23.94 -9.07 -19.72
C VAL A 37 -23.20 -9.13 -21.06
N ASP A 38 -22.37 -8.15 -21.30
CA ASP A 38 -21.49 -8.06 -22.48
C ASP A 38 -20.08 -8.45 -22.03
N GLU A 39 -19.61 -9.60 -22.51
CA GLU A 39 -18.28 -10.13 -22.18
C GLU A 39 -17.15 -9.36 -22.86
N ASP A 40 -17.46 -8.64 -23.93
CA ASP A 40 -16.51 -7.83 -24.69
C ASP A 40 -16.43 -6.37 -24.20
N PHE A 41 -17.20 -6.01 -23.15
CA PHE A 41 -17.19 -4.66 -22.61
C PHE A 41 -15.91 -4.40 -21.80
N ILE A 42 -15.06 -3.52 -22.32
CA ILE A 42 -13.84 -3.07 -21.68
C ILE A 42 -14.05 -1.65 -21.15
N LEU A 43 -13.96 -1.50 -19.83
CA LEU A 43 -14.24 -0.24 -19.13
C LEU A 43 -13.31 0.90 -19.58
N SER A 44 -12.03 0.62 -19.80
CA SER A 44 -11.04 1.61 -20.27
C SER A 44 -11.33 2.16 -21.68
N ASP A 45 -12.17 1.51 -22.47
CA ASP A 45 -12.57 1.99 -23.78
C ASP A 45 -13.74 3.00 -23.72
N HIS A 46 -14.27 3.21 -22.49
CA HIS A 46 -15.40 4.06 -22.20
C HIS A 46 -15.06 5.13 -21.14
N PRO A 47 -14.07 6.00 -21.36
CA PRO A 47 -13.54 6.88 -20.33
C PRO A 47 -14.45 8.04 -19.93
N THR A 48 -15.56 8.30 -20.64
CA THR A 48 -16.47 9.43 -20.36
C THR A 48 -17.94 8.99 -20.25
N LEU A 49 -18.79 9.84 -19.67
CA LEU A 49 -20.23 9.59 -19.62
C LEU A 49 -20.86 9.43 -21.01
N ASN A 50 -20.39 10.20 -22.00
CA ASN A 50 -20.85 10.06 -23.38
C ASN A 50 -20.57 8.67 -23.96
N HIS A 51 -19.42 8.08 -23.63
CA HIS A 51 -19.13 6.71 -24.04
C HIS A 51 -20.10 5.70 -23.38
N PHE A 52 -20.44 5.90 -22.11
CA PHE A 52 -21.43 5.05 -21.41
C PHE A 52 -22.80 5.17 -22.04
N VAL A 53 -23.26 6.41 -22.34
CA VAL A 53 -24.56 6.65 -23.00
C VAL A 53 -24.61 6.00 -24.38
N ALA A 54 -23.56 6.15 -25.18
CA ALA A 54 -23.47 5.54 -26.51
C ALA A 54 -23.51 4.00 -26.43
N TYR A 55 -22.81 3.41 -25.44
CA TYR A 55 -22.85 1.97 -25.20
C TYR A 55 -24.27 1.50 -24.82
N ILE A 56 -24.96 2.19 -23.92
CA ILE A 56 -26.34 1.88 -23.51
C ILE A 56 -27.30 1.96 -24.71
N GLN A 57 -27.18 3.00 -25.52
CA GLN A 57 -28.01 3.18 -26.73
C GLN A 57 -27.79 2.04 -27.72
N LYS A 58 -26.55 1.67 -27.98
CA LYS A 58 -26.18 0.52 -28.83
C LYS A 58 -26.78 -0.78 -28.33
N MET A 59 -26.74 -1.03 -27.02
CA MET A 59 -27.29 -2.27 -26.42
C MET A 59 -28.81 -2.30 -26.38
N ASN A 60 -29.48 -1.14 -26.33
CA ASN A 60 -30.94 -1.01 -26.36
C ASN A 60 -31.54 -1.00 -27.79
N GLY A 61 -30.71 -1.02 -28.84
CA GLY A 61 -31.17 -1.11 -30.22
C GLY A 61 -31.64 0.22 -30.82
N ASP A 62 -31.31 1.35 -30.20
CA ASP A 62 -31.53 2.69 -30.78
C ASP A 62 -30.33 3.09 -31.62
N GLU A 63 -30.27 2.60 -32.86
CA GLU A 63 -29.37 3.13 -33.90
C GLU A 63 -29.92 4.48 -34.42
N SER A 64 -29.48 5.59 -33.86
CA SER A 64 -29.54 6.87 -34.57
C SER A 64 -28.15 7.28 -35.02
N GLU A 65 -27.95 7.20 -36.31
CA GLU A 65 -26.79 7.62 -37.05
C GLU A 65 -26.38 9.06 -36.67
N ASN A 66 -25.11 9.23 -36.26
CA ASN A 66 -24.39 10.45 -36.57
C ASN A 66 -22.92 10.12 -36.82
N GLU A 67 -22.63 9.94 -38.12
CA GLU A 67 -21.28 10.06 -38.65
C GLU A 67 -20.85 11.52 -38.59
N THR A 68 -19.61 11.81 -38.21
CA THR A 68 -18.69 12.52 -39.11
C THR A 68 -17.32 12.81 -38.48
N HIS A 69 -16.33 12.40 -39.27
CA HIS A 69 -14.99 12.95 -39.53
C HIS A 69 -13.88 12.68 -38.52
N SER A 70 -12.95 11.94 -38.93
CA SER A 70 -11.94 11.87 -40.04
C SER A 70 -10.52 12.16 -39.55
N SER A 71 -9.77 11.10 -39.62
CA SER A 71 -8.35 10.99 -40.09
C SER A 71 -7.24 11.81 -39.43
N ALA A 72 -6.26 11.08 -38.89
CA ALA A 72 -4.89 11.09 -39.40
C ALA A 72 -4.09 9.90 -38.85
N GLN A 73 -3.60 9.05 -39.76
CA GLN A 73 -2.65 7.98 -39.51
C GLN A 73 -1.29 8.55 -39.10
N VAL A 74 -0.69 8.02 -38.07
CA VAL A 74 0.77 7.95 -37.92
C VAL A 74 1.12 6.54 -37.46
N GLU A 75 1.72 5.78 -38.35
CA GLU A 75 2.37 4.49 -38.05
C GLU A 75 3.53 4.70 -37.07
N HIS A 76 3.45 4.03 -35.92
CA HIS A 76 4.65 3.62 -35.19
C HIS A 76 4.45 2.18 -34.72
N GLN A 77 5.30 1.29 -35.25
CA GLN A 77 5.42 -0.09 -34.80
C GLN A 77 5.90 -0.12 -33.32
N PRO A 78 5.25 -0.85 -32.43
CA PRO A 78 5.82 -1.20 -31.15
C PRO A 78 6.52 -2.55 -31.26
N THR A 79 7.74 -2.58 -30.77
CA THR A 79 8.49 -3.81 -30.46
C THR A 79 7.92 -4.40 -29.18
N GLU A 80 7.33 -5.58 -29.26
CA GLU A 80 6.81 -6.35 -28.12
C GLU A 80 7.92 -6.82 -27.19
N PRO A 81 7.69 -6.80 -25.86
CA PRO A 81 8.20 -7.83 -24.98
C PRO A 81 7.11 -8.88 -24.79
N GLN A 82 7.37 -10.08 -25.24
CA GLN A 82 6.54 -11.25 -25.01
C GLN A 82 6.50 -11.59 -23.51
N SER A 83 5.44 -11.19 -22.82
CA SER A 83 5.00 -11.88 -21.61
C SER A 83 3.89 -12.83 -22.04
N THR A 84 4.15 -14.11 -21.91
CA THR A 84 3.19 -15.19 -22.18
C THR A 84 2.14 -15.15 -21.04
N ILE A 85 1.13 -14.31 -21.23
CA ILE A 85 -0.12 -14.47 -20.45
C ILE A 85 -0.88 -15.58 -21.15
N GLU A 86 -0.91 -16.76 -20.56
CA GLU A 86 -1.83 -17.83 -20.97
C GLU A 86 -3.25 -17.25 -20.91
N LYS A 87 -3.93 -17.26 -22.08
CA LYS A 87 -5.34 -16.91 -22.16
C LYS A 87 -6.11 -17.86 -21.25
N MET A 88 -6.52 -17.37 -20.08
CA MET A 88 -7.48 -18.09 -19.24
C MET A 88 -8.80 -18.20 -19.99
N ASP A 89 -9.20 -19.43 -20.22
CA ASP A 89 -10.47 -19.79 -20.85
C ASP A 89 -11.62 -19.45 -19.88
N VAL A 90 -12.37 -18.39 -20.15
CA VAL A 90 -13.40 -17.80 -19.27
C VAL A 90 -14.73 -18.61 -19.27
N THR A 91 -14.73 -19.84 -19.75
CA THR A 91 -15.97 -20.62 -19.96
C THR A 91 -16.51 -21.38 -18.74
N SER A 92 -16.00 -21.16 -17.53
CA SER A 92 -16.72 -21.54 -16.30
C SER A 92 -16.31 -20.62 -15.16
N GLN A 93 -17.19 -19.70 -14.78
CA GLN A 93 -17.05 -18.97 -13.51
C GLN A 93 -17.28 -19.96 -12.34
N THR A 94 -16.30 -20.79 -12.06
CA THR A 94 -16.29 -21.55 -10.82
C THR A 94 -15.81 -20.61 -9.72
N THR A 95 -16.71 -20.31 -8.78
CA THR A 95 -16.33 -19.62 -7.55
C THR A 95 -15.18 -20.39 -6.92
N ARG A 96 -14.02 -19.74 -6.74
CA ARG A 96 -12.83 -20.33 -6.12
C ARG A 96 -12.66 -19.77 -4.71
N ARG A 97 -12.23 -20.61 -3.79
CA ARG A 97 -11.77 -20.20 -2.48
C ARG A 97 -10.26 -19.97 -2.55
N TRP A 98 -9.80 -18.85 -1.98
CA TRP A 98 -8.38 -18.59 -1.80
C TRP A 98 -8.00 -18.94 -0.37
N GLN A 99 -6.97 -19.76 -0.22
CA GLN A 99 -6.38 -20.11 1.06
C GLN A 99 -5.03 -19.39 1.19
N VAL A 100 -4.82 -18.76 2.36
CA VAL A 100 -3.54 -18.13 2.69
C VAL A 100 -2.72 -19.11 3.51
N GLU A 101 -1.50 -19.36 3.10
CA GLU A 101 -0.53 -20.18 3.83
C GLU A 101 0.74 -19.40 4.14
N VAL A 102 1.43 -19.83 5.20
CA VAL A 102 2.69 -19.23 5.65
C VAL A 102 3.83 -20.13 5.21
N GLU A 103 4.69 -19.63 4.35
CA GLU A 103 5.85 -20.37 3.84
C GLU A 103 7.19 -19.78 4.29
N PRO A 104 8.24 -20.60 4.43
CA PRO A 104 9.59 -20.10 4.66
C PRO A 104 10.05 -19.20 3.51
N CYS A 105 10.58 -18.02 3.85
CA CYS A 105 11.10 -17.07 2.88
C CYS A 105 12.60 -16.85 3.12
N PRO A 106 13.49 -17.45 2.32
CA PRO A 106 14.93 -17.26 2.50
C PRO A 106 15.36 -15.82 2.25
N THR A 107 16.42 -15.40 2.93
CA THR A 107 17.00 -14.07 2.74
C THR A 107 17.68 -13.98 1.37
N VAL A 108 17.43 -12.94 0.61
CA VAL A 108 18.20 -12.57 -0.58
C VAL A 108 19.47 -11.87 -0.10
N ALA A 109 20.63 -12.27 -0.62
CA ALA A 109 21.92 -11.79 -0.09
C ALA A 109 22.37 -10.41 -0.62
N GLU A 110 21.64 -9.83 -1.55
CA GLU A 110 22.03 -8.59 -2.24
C GLU A 110 21.52 -7.37 -1.49
N GLY A 111 22.42 -6.47 -1.07
CA GLY A 111 22.08 -5.20 -0.42
C GLY A 111 21.68 -4.14 -1.43
N ILE A 112 20.82 -3.22 -1.02
CA ILE A 112 20.50 -2.04 -1.81
C ILE A 112 21.51 -0.93 -1.55
N GLN A 113 21.84 -0.19 -2.61
CA GLN A 113 22.66 1.03 -2.50
C GLN A 113 21.71 2.22 -2.40
N LEU A 114 21.66 2.84 -1.23
CA LEU A 114 20.88 4.03 -0.97
C LEU A 114 21.77 5.06 -0.27
N GLU A 115 21.61 6.32 -0.65
CA GLU A 115 22.24 7.45 0.03
C GLU A 115 21.17 8.50 0.28
N GLY A 116 21.22 9.16 1.44
CA GLY A 116 20.28 10.22 1.80
C GLY A 116 19.67 10.06 3.17
N THR A 117 18.44 10.55 3.33
CA THR A 117 17.72 10.57 4.59
C THR A 117 16.73 9.45 4.68
N ILE A 118 16.78 8.65 5.75
CA ILE A 118 15.73 7.70 6.12
C ILE A 118 14.89 8.31 7.23
N VAL A 119 13.59 8.37 7.00
CA VAL A 119 12.61 8.84 7.99
C VAL A 119 12.10 7.67 8.80
N LEU A 120 12.14 7.78 10.12
CA LEU A 120 11.62 6.78 11.06
C LEU A 120 10.46 7.37 11.86
N THR A 121 9.34 6.68 11.95
CA THR A 121 8.37 7.03 12.99
C THR A 121 8.76 6.38 14.32
N GLN A 122 8.55 7.09 15.43
CA GLN A 122 8.90 6.59 16.75
C GLN A 122 7.90 5.55 17.27
N ASP A 123 8.38 4.70 18.16
CA ASP A 123 7.65 3.64 18.85
C ASP A 123 7.87 3.71 20.37
N ASN A 124 7.20 2.83 21.13
CA ASN A 124 7.30 2.77 22.62
C ASN A 124 8.36 1.79 23.11
N TRP A 125 8.99 1.03 22.23
CA TRP A 125 9.94 -0.04 22.57
C TRP A 125 11.40 0.42 22.44
N GLY A 126 11.63 1.64 21.91
CA GLY A 126 12.97 2.18 21.66
C GLY A 126 13.62 1.63 20.38
N VAL A 127 12.86 0.91 19.56
CA VAL A 127 13.36 0.34 18.30
C VAL A 127 13.77 1.44 17.32
N ALA A 128 13.03 2.55 17.26
CA ALA A 128 13.36 3.67 16.38
C ALA A 128 14.72 4.29 16.73
N ASP A 129 15.08 4.42 17.99
CA ASP A 129 16.36 4.98 18.39
C ASP A 129 17.52 4.01 18.12
N SER A 130 17.33 2.73 18.39
CA SER A 130 18.29 1.69 18.05
C SER A 130 18.48 1.57 16.54
N LEU A 131 17.39 1.65 15.74
CA LEU A 131 17.44 1.60 14.28
C LEU A 131 18.13 2.85 13.71
N ALA A 132 17.87 4.04 14.27
CA ALA A 132 18.57 5.25 13.89
C ALA A 132 20.09 5.09 14.09
N THR A 133 20.52 4.52 15.20
CA THR A 133 21.93 4.24 15.48
C THR A 133 22.54 3.27 14.47
N GLU A 134 21.82 2.19 14.15
CA GLU A 134 22.25 1.19 13.16
C GLU A 134 22.36 1.80 11.74
N LEU A 135 21.39 2.62 11.34
CA LEU A 135 21.39 3.30 10.04
C LEU A 135 22.50 4.35 9.94
N HIS A 136 22.77 5.10 11.00
CA HIS A 136 23.91 6.04 11.05
C HIS A 136 25.24 5.31 10.86
N SER A 137 25.41 4.13 11.49
CA SER A 137 26.61 3.31 11.33
C SER A 137 26.85 2.88 9.88
N LYS A 138 25.78 2.85 9.08
CA LYS A 138 25.78 2.52 7.63
C LYS A 138 25.86 3.77 6.72
N GLY A 139 25.96 4.97 7.30
CA GLY A 139 26.15 6.22 6.57
C GLY A 139 24.89 6.98 6.20
N PHE A 140 23.70 6.56 6.67
CA PHE A 140 22.45 7.29 6.42
C PHE A 140 22.28 8.47 7.37
N THR A 141 21.67 9.54 6.88
CA THR A 141 21.05 10.56 7.72
C THR A 141 19.68 10.04 8.18
N VAL A 142 19.30 10.33 9.43
CA VAL A 142 18.01 9.87 9.96
C VAL A 142 17.22 11.06 10.49
N ALA A 143 15.94 11.15 10.11
CA ALA A 143 14.96 12.03 10.73
C ALA A 143 13.92 11.19 11.45
N LYS A 144 13.54 11.60 12.68
CA LYS A 144 12.54 10.89 13.48
C LYS A 144 11.23 11.68 13.58
N ILE A 145 10.10 10.99 13.56
CA ILE A 145 8.76 11.57 13.73
C ILE A 145 8.07 10.87 14.87
N GLY A 146 7.85 11.59 15.98
CA GLY A 146 7.04 11.14 17.11
C GLY A 146 5.58 11.58 16.94
N PHE A 147 4.66 10.69 17.24
CA PHE A 147 3.24 10.99 17.20
C PHE A 147 2.68 11.15 18.63
N GLU A 148 1.96 12.26 18.85
CA GLU A 148 1.32 12.58 20.13
C GLU A 148 -0.03 13.25 19.86
N TYR A 149 -1.11 12.67 20.34
CA TYR A 149 -2.46 13.20 20.15
C TYR A 149 -2.67 14.53 20.86
N GLY A 150 -3.35 15.45 20.18
CA GLY A 150 -3.69 16.76 20.73
C GLY A 150 -2.55 17.79 20.67
N VAL A 151 -1.45 17.48 20.03
CA VAL A 151 -0.40 18.45 19.72
C VAL A 151 -0.96 19.52 18.80
N LYS A 152 -0.82 20.79 19.21
CA LYS A 152 -1.42 21.92 18.46
C LYS A 152 -0.61 22.40 17.26
N SER A 153 0.69 22.13 17.26
CA SER A 153 1.60 22.52 16.19
C SER A 153 2.79 21.57 16.13
N VAL A 154 3.39 21.45 14.96
CA VAL A 154 4.65 20.72 14.79
C VAL A 154 5.73 21.32 15.70
N THR A 155 6.44 20.46 16.41
CA THR A 155 7.66 20.83 17.12
C THR A 155 8.84 20.13 16.47
N GLU A 156 9.99 20.82 16.45
CA GLU A 156 11.23 20.30 15.91
C GLU A 156 12.32 20.41 16.97
N GLN A 157 13.06 19.35 17.15
CA GLN A 157 14.21 19.30 18.05
C GLN A 157 15.41 18.79 17.24
N GLU A 158 16.47 19.61 17.19
CA GLU A 158 17.74 19.20 16.62
C GLU A 158 18.52 18.35 17.62
N GLU A 159 18.97 17.18 17.18
CA GLU A 159 19.79 16.25 17.95
C GLU A 159 21.13 16.04 17.25
N LEU A 160 22.14 15.51 17.96
CA LEU A 160 23.44 15.19 17.37
C LEU A 160 23.36 14.21 16.19
N SER A 161 22.27 13.40 16.16
CA SER A 161 22.03 12.34 15.18
C SER A 161 20.97 12.70 14.12
N GLY A 162 20.48 13.94 14.07
CA GLY A 162 19.47 14.38 13.11
C GLY A 162 18.35 15.19 13.75
N HIS A 163 17.22 15.27 13.07
CA HIS A 163 16.05 16.04 13.52
C HIS A 163 14.95 15.10 14.06
N THR A 164 14.34 15.50 15.15
CA THR A 164 13.15 14.83 15.69
C THR A 164 11.97 15.81 15.64
N PHE A 165 10.91 15.39 14.94
CA PHE A 165 9.65 16.12 14.81
C PHE A 165 8.58 15.47 15.68
N ARG A 166 7.59 16.28 16.13
CA ARG A 166 6.37 15.76 16.79
C ARG A 166 5.14 16.34 16.12
N ALA A 167 4.13 15.49 15.90
CA ALA A 167 2.85 15.85 15.32
C ALA A 167 1.71 15.01 15.88
N ASP A 168 0.50 15.49 15.70
CA ASP A 168 -0.72 14.69 15.92
C ASP A 168 -0.90 13.76 14.71
N PRO A 169 -1.00 12.43 14.91
CA PRO A 169 -1.12 11.47 13.80
C PRO A 169 -2.44 11.60 13.02
N SER A 170 -3.44 12.31 13.57
CA SER A 170 -4.71 12.59 12.91
C SER A 170 -4.75 13.92 12.15
N ASN A 171 -3.66 14.71 12.23
CA ASN A 171 -3.60 16.04 11.64
C ASN A 171 -2.77 16.04 10.35
N GLU A 172 -3.46 16.02 9.20
CA GLU A 172 -2.84 15.98 7.87
C GLU A 172 -1.97 17.21 7.59
N GLU A 173 -2.36 18.40 8.08
CA GLU A 173 -1.59 19.63 7.87
C GLU A 173 -0.23 19.55 8.58
N GLN A 174 -0.19 19.04 9.82
CA GLN A 174 1.04 18.84 10.56
C GLN A 174 1.95 17.80 9.90
N ILE A 175 1.39 16.71 9.39
CA ILE A 175 2.14 15.69 8.65
C ILE A 175 2.75 16.31 7.37
N SER A 176 1.94 17.07 6.62
CA SER A 176 2.40 17.76 5.41
C SER A 176 3.49 18.80 5.72
N GLU A 177 3.36 19.53 6.83
CA GLU A 177 4.37 20.48 7.30
C GLU A 177 5.71 19.78 7.57
N ILE A 178 5.71 18.63 8.25
CA ILE A 178 6.94 17.83 8.49
C ILE A 178 7.55 17.37 7.17
N CYS A 179 6.74 16.85 6.25
CA CYS A 179 7.22 16.39 4.96
C CYS A 179 7.90 17.50 4.16
N SER A 180 7.43 18.74 4.29
CA SER A 180 8.05 19.90 3.61
C SER A 180 9.40 20.31 4.20
N LYS A 181 9.69 19.95 5.46
CA LYS A 181 10.94 20.30 6.18
C LYS A 181 12.06 19.28 5.97
N ILE A 182 11.71 18.03 5.70
CA ILE A 182 12.70 16.97 5.51
C ILE A 182 12.96 16.81 4.02
N THR A 183 14.22 16.90 3.62
CA THR A 183 14.65 16.82 2.22
C THR A 183 15.59 15.65 1.98
N ASN A 184 15.80 15.31 0.71
CA ASN A 184 16.65 14.20 0.29
C ASN A 184 16.23 12.86 0.93
N VAL A 185 14.90 12.64 1.02
CA VAL A 185 14.32 11.41 1.59
C VAL A 185 14.45 10.29 0.57
N THR A 186 15.16 9.24 0.96
CA THR A 186 15.38 8.03 0.16
C THR A 186 14.69 6.82 0.75
N GLY A 187 14.20 6.93 1.98
CA GLY A 187 13.45 5.84 2.62
C GLY A 187 12.59 6.32 3.78
N ILE A 188 11.54 5.57 4.06
CA ILE A 188 10.70 5.74 5.24
C ILE A 188 10.47 4.36 5.87
N VAL A 189 10.63 4.28 7.20
CA VAL A 189 10.27 3.09 7.98
C VAL A 189 9.27 3.49 9.07
N HIS A 190 8.04 3.00 8.93
CA HIS A 190 6.95 3.27 9.84
C HIS A 190 6.96 2.28 11.01
N LEU A 191 7.46 2.71 12.16
CA LEU A 191 7.59 1.91 13.38
C LEU A 191 6.47 2.19 14.40
N ALA A 192 5.67 3.24 14.19
CA ALA A 192 4.60 3.62 15.11
C ALA A 192 3.62 2.48 15.44
N PRO A 193 3.30 1.54 14.51
CA PRO A 193 2.43 0.40 14.82
C PRO A 193 2.96 -0.52 15.93
N LEU A 194 4.27 -0.53 16.18
CA LEU A 194 4.88 -1.27 17.29
C LEU A 194 4.35 -0.80 18.65
N SER A 195 3.93 0.47 18.76
CA SER A 195 3.31 1.02 19.97
C SER A 195 1.96 0.39 20.30
N LEU A 196 1.34 -0.30 19.37
CA LEU A 196 0.08 -1.03 19.57
C LEU A 196 0.29 -2.47 20.06
N THR A 197 1.54 -2.92 20.13
CA THR A 197 1.88 -4.28 20.58
C THR A 197 1.51 -4.46 22.05
N GLY A 198 0.71 -5.49 22.34
CA GLY A 198 0.23 -5.77 23.70
C GLY A 198 -0.94 -4.89 24.17
N SER A 199 -1.34 -3.88 23.37
CA SER A 199 -2.52 -3.06 23.68
C SER A 199 -3.79 -3.70 23.10
N SER A 200 -4.94 -3.38 23.72
CA SER A 200 -6.24 -3.70 23.16
C SER A 200 -6.79 -2.50 22.37
N TRP A 201 -7.78 -2.74 21.51
CA TRP A 201 -8.49 -1.66 20.81
C TRP A 201 -9.25 -0.72 21.77
N GLU A 202 -9.49 -1.15 23.01
CA GLU A 202 -10.19 -0.38 24.05
C GLU A 202 -9.29 0.67 24.71
N ASP A 203 -7.95 0.48 24.71
CA ASP A 203 -7.02 1.29 25.50
C ASP A 203 -6.98 2.76 25.06
N THR A 204 -6.94 3.02 23.75
CA THR A 204 -6.88 4.39 23.19
C THR A 204 -8.02 4.69 22.23
N GLY A 205 -8.92 3.73 22.03
CA GLY A 205 -10.00 3.77 21.05
C GLY A 205 -9.54 3.44 19.62
N PRO A 206 -10.42 2.80 18.83
CA PRO A 206 -10.06 2.27 17.51
C PRO A 206 -9.65 3.37 16.52
N SER A 207 -10.30 4.54 16.55
CA SER A 207 -9.96 5.65 15.66
C SER A 207 -8.53 6.14 15.85
N ASN A 208 -8.09 6.29 17.10
CA ASN A 208 -6.71 6.72 17.38
C ASN A 208 -5.71 5.67 16.90
N GLN A 209 -5.98 4.38 17.13
CA GLN A 209 -5.08 3.33 16.69
C GLN A 209 -4.99 3.26 15.16
N ILE A 210 -6.09 3.46 14.43
CA ILE A 210 -6.09 3.55 12.97
C ILE A 210 -5.34 4.80 12.50
N ASN A 211 -5.54 5.95 13.15
CA ASN A 211 -4.81 7.17 12.80
C ASN A 211 -3.30 6.95 12.96
N LEU A 212 -2.88 6.28 14.03
CA LEU A 212 -1.47 5.97 14.27
C LEU A 212 -0.90 4.98 13.25
N ALA A 213 -1.62 3.91 12.94
CA ALA A 213 -1.12 2.81 12.10
C ALA A 213 -1.28 3.06 10.61
N ALA A 214 -2.38 3.69 10.17
CA ALA A 214 -2.72 3.81 8.76
C ALA A 214 -2.77 5.25 8.25
N GLN A 215 -3.52 6.15 8.91
CA GLN A 215 -3.73 7.50 8.39
C GLN A 215 -2.43 8.31 8.38
N SER A 216 -1.66 8.28 9.47
CA SER A 216 -0.36 8.94 9.53
C SER A 216 0.61 8.35 8.49
N TRP A 217 0.57 7.03 8.29
CA TRP A 217 1.39 6.34 7.31
C TRP A 217 1.06 6.77 5.88
N PHE A 218 -0.21 6.76 5.53
CA PHE A 218 -0.69 7.26 4.23
C PHE A 218 -0.29 8.73 4.02
N GLY A 219 -0.46 9.58 5.03
CA GLY A 219 -0.07 10.99 4.97
C GLY A 219 1.43 11.19 4.71
N LEU A 220 2.29 10.38 5.34
CA LEU A 220 3.73 10.42 5.10
C LEU A 220 4.08 9.94 3.68
N LEU A 221 3.50 8.85 3.20
CA LEU A 221 3.72 8.37 1.84
C LEU A 221 3.33 9.42 0.81
N LYS A 222 2.12 9.98 0.93
CA LYS A 222 1.62 11.07 0.08
C LYS A 222 2.53 12.31 0.14
N GLY A 223 2.98 12.69 1.33
CA GLY A 223 3.79 13.88 1.54
C GLY A 223 5.22 13.78 0.95
N PHE A 224 5.79 12.58 0.93
CA PHE A 224 7.13 12.34 0.39
C PHE A 224 7.15 11.79 -1.04
N ASP A 225 6.01 11.48 -1.65
CA ASP A 225 5.94 10.80 -2.97
C ASP A 225 6.73 11.54 -4.06
N SER A 226 6.68 12.88 -4.07
CA SER A 226 7.44 13.69 -5.04
C SER A 226 8.95 13.53 -4.90
N GLN A 227 9.47 13.25 -3.71
CA GLN A 227 10.89 13.01 -3.49
C GLN A 227 11.29 11.61 -4.02
N PHE A 228 10.42 10.61 -3.84
CA PHE A 228 10.65 9.26 -4.38
C PHE A 228 10.58 9.21 -5.90
N SER A 229 9.75 10.05 -6.54
CA SER A 229 9.61 10.10 -8.01
C SER A 229 10.90 10.54 -8.72
N SER A 230 11.86 11.10 -8.00
CA SER A 230 13.15 11.52 -8.53
C SER A 230 14.30 10.51 -8.26
N LEU A 231 13.99 9.37 -7.63
CA LEU A 231 14.98 8.37 -7.24
C LEU A 231 14.98 7.18 -8.21
N ASP A 232 16.16 6.63 -8.48
CA ASP A 232 16.32 5.36 -9.18
C ASP A 232 15.94 4.16 -8.29
N SER A 233 15.94 4.36 -6.97
CA SER A 233 15.52 3.38 -5.97
C SER A 233 15.10 4.09 -4.69
N GLY A 234 14.10 3.54 -4.01
CA GLY A 234 13.61 4.04 -2.71
C GLY A 234 13.30 2.87 -1.78
N LEU A 235 13.14 3.16 -0.49
CA LEU A 235 12.78 2.20 0.53
C LEU A 235 11.55 2.66 1.31
N ILE A 236 10.48 1.89 1.24
CA ILE A 236 9.25 2.08 2.01
C ILE A 236 9.02 0.86 2.87
N GLY A 237 8.92 1.07 4.19
CA GLY A 237 8.68 -0.03 5.10
C GLY A 237 7.69 0.30 6.21
N SER A 238 6.83 -0.66 6.57
CA SER A 238 6.09 -0.66 7.82
C SER A 238 6.47 -1.85 8.68
N VAL A 239 6.50 -1.67 9.98
CA VAL A 239 6.86 -2.73 10.94
C VAL A 239 5.73 -2.89 11.94
N THR A 240 5.24 -4.12 12.06
CA THR A 240 4.27 -4.56 13.06
C THR A 240 4.90 -5.61 13.99
N ALA A 241 4.26 -5.88 15.10
CA ALA A 241 4.61 -7.03 15.94
C ALA A 241 3.35 -7.78 16.36
N LEU A 242 2.88 -8.63 15.47
CA LEU A 242 1.69 -9.46 15.65
C LEU A 242 2.08 -10.81 16.25
N ASP A 243 2.71 -11.65 15.45
CA ASP A 243 3.18 -12.98 15.84
C ASP A 243 4.40 -13.45 15.01
N GLY A 244 4.95 -12.58 14.16
CA GLY A 244 6.03 -12.90 13.23
C GLY A 244 5.59 -13.76 12.04
N ARG A 245 4.27 -13.88 11.80
CA ARG A 245 3.66 -14.60 10.66
C ARG A 245 2.36 -13.94 10.20
N HIS A 246 2.29 -12.63 10.35
CA HIS A 246 1.14 -11.82 9.93
C HIS A 246 -0.18 -12.27 10.56
N GLY A 247 -0.16 -12.68 11.84
CA GLY A 247 -1.34 -13.12 12.59
C GLY A 247 -1.78 -14.56 12.33
N ASN A 248 -0.99 -15.38 11.61
CA ASN A 248 -1.39 -16.73 11.22
C ASN A 248 -0.97 -17.83 12.22
N ARG A 249 -0.41 -17.47 13.40
CA ARG A 249 -0.09 -18.46 14.44
C ARG A 249 -1.20 -18.71 15.44
N GLY A 250 -2.29 -17.91 15.40
CA GLY A 250 -3.38 -17.99 16.34
C GLY A 250 -3.07 -17.34 17.71
N GLU A 251 -1.99 -16.58 17.82
CA GLU A 251 -1.66 -15.79 19.00
C GLU A 251 -2.54 -14.53 19.04
N ARG A 252 -2.73 -13.95 20.23
CA ARG A 252 -3.51 -12.71 20.38
C ARG A 252 -2.63 -11.52 20.01
N PHE A 253 -3.13 -10.65 19.16
CA PHE A 253 -2.48 -9.42 18.76
C PHE A 253 -3.51 -8.31 18.52
N ASN A 254 -3.03 -7.07 18.43
CA ASN A 254 -3.88 -5.94 18.05
C ASN A 254 -4.00 -5.89 16.52
N SER A 255 -5.16 -6.28 16.00
CA SER A 255 -5.40 -6.35 14.56
C SER A 255 -5.36 -4.98 13.85
N LEU A 256 -5.58 -3.87 14.57
CA LEU A 256 -5.52 -2.53 13.96
C LEU A 256 -4.09 -2.15 13.52
N ALA A 257 -3.06 -2.75 14.13
CA ALA A 257 -1.69 -2.57 13.69
C ALA A 257 -1.47 -3.09 12.24
N CYS A 258 -2.22 -4.11 11.80
CA CYS A 258 -2.14 -4.66 10.44
C CYS A 258 -2.48 -3.63 9.34
N ALA A 259 -3.18 -2.54 9.69
CA ALA A 259 -3.55 -1.50 8.73
C ALA A 259 -2.31 -0.87 8.07
N ALA A 260 -1.19 -0.74 8.80
CA ALA A 260 0.07 -0.27 8.24
C ALA A 260 0.61 -1.18 7.12
N SER A 261 0.53 -2.50 7.33
CA SER A 261 0.93 -3.48 6.30
C SER A 261 0.04 -3.39 5.06
N GLY A 262 -1.28 -3.18 5.25
CA GLY A 262 -2.23 -2.98 4.16
C GLY A 262 -1.87 -1.77 3.29
N VAL A 263 -1.61 -0.62 3.91
CA VAL A 263 -1.19 0.61 3.20
C VAL A 263 0.13 0.38 2.44
N THR A 264 1.11 -0.28 3.06
CA THR A 264 2.40 -0.60 2.41
C THR A 264 2.22 -1.49 1.19
N LYS A 265 1.34 -2.49 1.27
CA LYS A 265 1.03 -3.38 0.14
C LYS A 265 0.35 -2.64 -1.00
N SER A 266 -0.64 -1.80 -0.71
CA SER A 266 -1.31 -0.98 -1.72
C SER A 266 -0.30 -0.07 -2.42
N TYR A 267 0.55 0.62 -1.65
CA TYR A 267 1.59 1.48 -2.21
C TYR A 267 2.58 0.71 -3.11
N SER A 268 2.92 -0.53 -2.77
CA SER A 268 3.81 -1.37 -3.60
C SER A 268 3.22 -1.73 -4.96
N MET A 269 1.89 -1.77 -5.06
CA MET A 269 1.18 -2.02 -6.33
C MET A 269 1.13 -0.76 -7.20
N GLU A 270 0.99 0.42 -6.57
CA GLU A 270 0.99 1.71 -7.25
C GLU A 270 2.41 2.14 -7.69
N ARG A 271 3.43 1.75 -6.90
CA ARG A 271 4.82 2.14 -7.11
C ARG A 271 5.75 0.91 -7.16
N PRO A 272 5.68 0.11 -8.25
CA PRO A 272 6.51 -1.09 -8.41
C PRO A 272 8.02 -0.78 -8.59
N ASP A 273 8.35 0.47 -8.86
CA ASP A 273 9.70 1.02 -8.94
C ASP A 273 10.35 1.24 -7.56
N ILE A 274 9.53 1.31 -6.49
CA ILE A 274 10.00 1.53 -5.13
C ILE A 274 9.95 0.21 -4.35
N ARG A 275 11.02 -0.06 -3.61
CA ARG A 275 11.05 -1.21 -2.73
C ARG A 275 10.13 -1.00 -1.53
N CYS A 276 9.12 -1.86 -1.42
CA CYS A 276 8.20 -1.87 -0.29
C CYS A 276 8.39 -3.12 0.58
N ARG A 277 8.24 -2.95 1.90
CA ARG A 277 8.33 -4.04 2.88
C ARG A 277 7.31 -3.85 4.00
N ALA A 278 6.40 -4.81 4.16
CA ALA A 278 5.56 -4.97 5.33
C ALA A 278 6.17 -6.05 6.22
N LEU A 279 6.87 -5.65 7.27
CA LEU A 279 7.60 -6.54 8.17
C LEU A 279 6.79 -6.79 9.44
N ASP A 280 6.55 -8.06 9.76
CA ASP A 280 5.91 -8.47 11.01
C ASP A 280 6.91 -9.20 11.91
N LEU A 281 7.14 -8.68 13.10
CA LEU A 281 8.03 -9.27 14.08
C LEU A 281 7.24 -10.09 15.11
N HIS A 282 7.85 -11.13 15.64
CA HIS A 282 7.34 -11.73 16.88
C HIS A 282 7.54 -10.75 18.04
N PRO A 283 6.53 -10.49 18.90
CA PRO A 283 6.62 -9.50 19.99
C PRO A 283 7.82 -9.68 20.92
N GLU A 284 8.25 -10.92 21.18
CA GLU A 284 9.42 -11.20 22.02
C GLU A 284 10.73 -10.59 21.48
N LEU A 285 10.81 -10.33 20.18
CA LEU A 285 11.99 -9.70 19.58
C LEU A 285 12.13 -8.22 19.95
N LEU A 286 11.03 -7.56 20.36
CA LEU A 286 11.04 -6.15 20.77
C LEU A 286 11.68 -5.93 22.13
N VAL A 287 11.81 -6.97 22.96
CA VAL A 287 12.41 -6.88 24.31
C VAL A 287 13.87 -6.41 24.24
N ASP A 288 14.57 -6.77 23.17
CA ASP A 288 15.91 -6.27 22.84
C ASP A 288 15.82 -5.37 21.62
N SER A 289 15.67 -4.07 21.83
CA SER A 289 15.52 -3.07 20.76
C SER A 289 16.71 -3.02 19.81
N ASP A 290 17.93 -3.30 20.28
CA ASP A 290 19.12 -3.32 19.42
C ASP A 290 19.12 -4.51 18.48
N SER A 291 18.71 -5.68 18.97
CA SER A 291 18.55 -6.88 18.13
C SER A 291 17.40 -6.70 17.13
N ALA A 292 16.27 -6.15 17.55
CA ALA A 292 15.15 -5.85 16.67
C ALA A 292 15.56 -4.86 15.56
N ALA A 293 16.28 -3.80 15.91
CA ALA A 293 16.78 -2.81 14.96
C ALA A 293 17.68 -3.43 13.89
N LYS A 294 18.58 -4.33 14.28
CA LYS A 294 19.46 -5.05 13.33
C LYS A 294 18.67 -5.94 12.39
N ILE A 295 17.66 -6.65 12.90
CA ILE A 295 16.77 -7.48 12.08
C ILE A 295 16.05 -6.60 11.06
N ILE A 296 15.46 -5.49 11.50
CA ILE A 296 14.75 -4.54 10.64
C ILE A 296 15.70 -3.95 9.59
N ALA A 297 16.86 -3.43 10.00
CA ALA A 297 17.83 -2.85 9.08
C ALA A 297 18.30 -3.86 8.02
N ASN A 298 18.60 -5.09 8.42
CA ASN A 298 19.04 -6.13 7.50
C ASN A 298 17.95 -6.49 6.48
N ASP A 299 16.68 -6.60 6.89
CA ASP A 299 15.59 -6.91 5.97
C ASP A 299 15.28 -5.72 5.05
N MET A 300 15.16 -4.52 5.60
CA MET A 300 14.87 -3.30 4.86
C MET A 300 15.93 -2.97 3.81
N LEU A 301 17.21 -3.19 4.11
CA LEU A 301 18.33 -2.87 3.23
C LEU A 301 18.74 -4.03 2.30
N THR A 302 17.96 -5.10 2.23
CA THR A 302 18.20 -6.23 1.31
C THR A 302 17.39 -6.04 0.01
N ALA A 303 18.00 -6.29 -1.15
CA ALA A 303 17.33 -6.15 -2.45
C ALA A 303 16.32 -7.30 -2.71
N GLY A 304 15.25 -6.98 -3.45
CA GLY A 304 14.27 -7.96 -3.91
C GLY A 304 13.47 -8.65 -2.81
N GLY A 305 12.83 -9.76 -3.15
CA GLY A 305 12.01 -10.59 -2.26
C GLY A 305 10.58 -10.07 -2.07
N GLU A 306 9.81 -10.81 -1.27
CA GLU A 306 8.40 -10.57 -1.02
C GLU A 306 8.14 -9.26 -0.27
N VAL A 307 6.98 -8.65 -0.50
CA VAL A 307 6.56 -7.44 0.22
C VAL A 307 6.24 -7.77 1.69
N GLU A 308 5.56 -8.88 1.93
CA GLU A 308 5.17 -9.33 3.27
C GLU A 308 6.20 -10.31 3.82
N ILE A 309 6.88 -9.90 4.88
CA ILE A 309 7.87 -10.73 5.59
C ILE A 309 7.51 -10.81 7.06
N GLY A 310 7.42 -12.03 7.58
CA GLY A 310 7.33 -12.31 9.00
C GLY A 310 8.65 -12.79 9.56
N ILE A 311 9.00 -12.38 10.78
CA ILE A 311 10.18 -12.87 11.53
C ILE A 311 9.71 -13.45 12.84
N ASP A 312 9.84 -14.77 12.99
CA ASP A 312 9.41 -15.46 14.21
C ASP A 312 10.43 -15.30 15.36
N ARG A 313 10.06 -15.83 16.56
CA ARG A 313 10.91 -15.77 17.76
C ARG A 313 12.30 -16.40 17.59
N ASP A 314 12.42 -17.35 16.66
CA ASP A 314 13.66 -18.04 16.34
C ASP A 314 14.47 -17.34 15.24
N ASN A 315 14.04 -16.12 14.86
CA ASN A 315 14.61 -15.30 13.78
C ASN A 315 14.53 -15.97 12.40
N ARG A 316 13.50 -16.78 12.17
CA ARG A 316 13.23 -17.39 10.86
C ARG A 316 12.30 -16.48 10.07
N ARG A 317 12.56 -16.39 8.76
CA ARG A 317 11.74 -15.57 7.83
C ARG A 317 10.64 -16.39 7.20
N TRP A 318 9.48 -15.75 7.09
CA TRP A 318 8.23 -16.28 6.54
C TRP A 318 7.61 -15.29 5.59
N THR A 319 6.82 -15.78 4.63
CA THR A 319 5.97 -14.96 3.77
C THR A 319 4.58 -15.57 3.66
N LEU A 320 3.63 -14.81 3.13
CA LEU A 320 2.28 -15.27 2.85
C LEU A 320 2.16 -15.64 1.37
N VAL A 321 1.56 -16.79 1.10
CA VAL A 321 1.22 -17.25 -0.25
C VAL A 321 -0.27 -17.54 -0.34
N CYS A 322 -0.87 -17.22 -1.48
CA CYS A 322 -2.27 -17.48 -1.74
C CYS A 322 -2.44 -18.58 -2.77
N PHE A 323 -3.22 -19.61 -2.44
CA PHE A 323 -3.57 -20.70 -3.33
C PHE A 323 -5.05 -20.68 -3.65
N ALA A 324 -5.37 -20.89 -4.92
CA ALA A 324 -6.74 -21.15 -5.31
C ALA A 324 -7.10 -22.59 -4.97
N GLU A 325 -8.18 -22.79 -4.22
CA GLU A 325 -8.71 -24.11 -3.87
C GLU A 325 -10.09 -24.30 -4.51
N ASP A 326 -10.27 -25.39 -5.22
CA ASP A 326 -11.57 -25.73 -5.78
C ASP A 326 -12.57 -26.04 -4.65
N LEU A 327 -13.78 -25.49 -4.77
CA LEU A 327 -14.86 -25.81 -3.84
C LEU A 327 -15.26 -27.27 -4.06
N VAL A 328 -14.91 -28.12 -3.10
CA VAL A 328 -15.43 -29.49 -3.07
C VAL A 328 -16.88 -29.43 -2.61
N GLU A 329 -17.83 -29.72 -3.51
CA GLU A 329 -19.23 -29.94 -3.11
C GLU A 329 -19.25 -31.06 -2.07
N LYS A 330 -19.54 -30.73 -0.81
CA LYS A 330 -19.94 -31.73 0.17
C LYS A 330 -21.32 -32.23 -0.23
N ASN A 331 -21.38 -33.42 -0.82
CA ASN A 331 -22.65 -34.12 -0.94
C ASN A 331 -23.29 -34.17 0.46
N PRO A 332 -24.52 -33.64 0.63
CA PRO A 332 -25.23 -33.81 1.89
C PRO A 332 -25.51 -35.31 2.06
N ALA A 333 -25.01 -35.87 3.15
CA ALA A 333 -25.31 -37.25 3.56
C ALA A 333 -26.75 -37.38 3.98
#